data_985acc090fcb7c3251ca2e7ed9532a25
#
_entry.id   985acc090fcb7c3251ca2e7ed9532a25
#
_cell.length_a   1.000
_cell.length_b   1.000
_cell.length_c   1.000
_cell.angle_alpha   90.00
_cell.angle_beta   90.00
_cell.angle_gamma   90.00
#
_symmetry.space_group_name_H-M   'P 1'
#
loop_
_entity.id
_entity.type
_entity.pdbx_description
1 polymer ?
#
loop_
_entity_poly.entity_id
_entity_poly.type
_entity_poly.pdbx_seq_one_letter_code
_entity_poly.pdbx_strand_id
1 'polypeptide(L)'
;MPKVYTELQKKQWVHEYQSGKSVKEICAENGISSNALYGWIKLFNTTVAKKGTEISGHRLVTLEQQNKHLQEMFDISRICPCCPMSPRSKKLKAAEELVGRYSLHSICTYLDLPRGTYYNYVKNKNKVKVEDLKDEFFKPLIRQAFEKSGERMTAAQIRHRLRRDGHEIGCKRIKRLMKEMELIPYSQRQVRFDYTPSAYGKRNKLRRQFNQTDPNKVWASDFTYICINGIKYYLCVVLDLFSRKVLAYNLSDTCNADLVMTPAKEAFKLRGRPKDLMFHSDLGAQYTAYRFYKMLQDESIAQSFSRPGNPLDNAVSESFFATYKKEELYCKEFLSYDELAKGIADYIHYYNTERPHKRCGYIAPDEFEEDYYKGKARTSL
;
A
#
# COMPACT_ATOMS: atom_id res chain seq x y z
N MET A 1 -39.83 40.98 -8.77
CA MET A 1 -38.43 41.10 -9.17
C MET A 1 -37.88 42.47 -8.76
N PRO A 2 -36.69 42.62 -8.16
CA PRO A 2 -36.14 43.92 -7.85
C PRO A 2 -35.91 44.70 -9.15
N LYS A 3 -36.42 45.93 -9.20
CA LYS A 3 -36.21 46.81 -10.37
C LYS A 3 -34.72 47.15 -10.47
N VAL A 4 -34.11 46.81 -11.61
CA VAL A 4 -32.69 47.15 -11.91
C VAL A 4 -32.67 48.48 -12.65
N TYR A 5 -31.98 49.45 -12.06
CA TYR A 5 -31.83 50.80 -12.65
C TYR A 5 -30.44 50.97 -13.24
N THR A 6 -30.34 51.61 -14.40
CA THR A 6 -29.05 51.86 -15.04
C THR A 6 -28.26 52.94 -14.27
N GLU A 7 -26.97 52.94 -14.44
CA GLU A 7 -26.08 53.93 -13.79
C GLU A 7 -26.42 55.38 -14.23
N LEU A 8 -26.81 55.53 -15.47
CA LEU A 8 -27.23 56.79 -16.03
C LEU A 8 -28.48 57.35 -15.36
N GLN A 9 -29.49 56.51 -15.15
CA GLN A 9 -30.71 56.90 -14.41
C GLN A 9 -30.40 57.31 -12.96
N LYS A 10 -29.55 56.58 -12.29
CA LYS A 10 -29.14 56.88 -10.92
C LYS A 10 -28.42 58.23 -10.82
N LYS A 11 -27.53 58.51 -11.78
CA LYS A 11 -26.83 59.79 -11.85
C LYS A 11 -27.77 60.97 -12.16
N GLN A 12 -28.74 60.75 -13.04
CA GLN A 12 -29.75 61.76 -13.35
C GLN A 12 -30.57 62.14 -12.12
N TRP A 13 -31.08 61.18 -11.36
CA TRP A 13 -31.86 61.46 -10.16
C TRP A 13 -31.04 62.12 -9.03
N VAL A 14 -29.75 61.79 -8.92
CA VAL A 14 -28.84 62.47 -7.99
C VAL A 14 -28.59 63.90 -8.43
N HIS A 15 -28.50 64.17 -9.72
CA HIS A 15 -28.37 65.52 -10.28
C HIS A 15 -29.65 66.33 -10.07
N GLU A 16 -30.82 65.78 -10.24
CA GLU A 16 -32.12 66.41 -9.91
C GLU A 16 -32.20 66.81 -8.43
N TYR A 17 -31.74 65.95 -7.54
CA TYR A 17 -31.61 66.25 -6.11
C TYR A 17 -30.63 67.41 -5.82
N GLN A 18 -29.50 67.44 -6.46
CA GLN A 18 -28.49 68.48 -6.37
C GLN A 18 -28.97 69.83 -6.94
N SER A 19 -29.87 69.78 -7.89
CA SER A 19 -30.55 70.95 -8.47
C SER A 19 -31.70 71.50 -7.63
N GLY A 20 -31.94 70.91 -6.41
CA GLY A 20 -32.92 71.41 -5.44
C GLY A 20 -34.25 70.71 -5.40
N LYS A 21 -34.45 69.63 -6.18
CA LYS A 21 -35.70 68.82 -6.16
C LYS A 21 -35.74 67.93 -4.90
N SER A 22 -36.86 67.84 -4.25
CA SER A 22 -36.99 67.11 -3.00
C SER A 22 -36.91 65.57 -3.23
N VAL A 23 -36.34 64.80 -2.28
CA VAL A 23 -36.25 63.35 -2.31
C VAL A 23 -37.66 62.72 -2.48
N LYS A 24 -38.71 63.33 -1.88
CA LYS A 24 -40.07 62.85 -1.98
C LYS A 24 -40.59 62.92 -3.41
N GLU A 25 -40.37 64.03 -4.08
CA GLU A 25 -40.80 64.28 -5.47
C GLU A 25 -40.11 63.32 -6.44
N ILE A 26 -38.76 63.19 -6.33
CA ILE A 26 -37.98 62.27 -7.21
C ILE A 26 -38.43 60.82 -7.02
N CYS A 27 -38.69 60.42 -5.78
CA CYS A 27 -39.14 59.04 -5.48
C CYS A 27 -40.56 58.79 -6.01
N ALA A 28 -41.48 59.76 -5.87
CA ALA A 28 -42.84 59.64 -6.36
C ALA A 28 -42.94 59.58 -7.88
N GLU A 29 -42.18 60.41 -8.57
CA GLU A 29 -42.16 60.47 -10.04
C GLU A 29 -41.56 59.22 -10.69
N ASN A 30 -40.54 58.66 -10.05
CA ASN A 30 -39.75 57.57 -10.66
C ASN A 30 -40.00 56.19 -10.06
N GLY A 31 -40.85 56.11 -9.05
CA GLY A 31 -41.20 54.85 -8.37
C GLY A 31 -40.04 54.17 -7.69
N ILE A 32 -39.15 54.96 -7.08
CA ILE A 32 -37.95 54.47 -6.37
C ILE A 32 -38.10 54.70 -4.84
N SER A 33 -37.44 53.85 -4.04
CA SER A 33 -37.46 54.05 -2.58
C SER A 33 -36.49 55.16 -2.16
N SER A 34 -36.88 55.94 -1.14
CA SER A 34 -36.02 56.98 -0.59
C SER A 34 -34.66 56.43 -0.10
N ASN A 35 -34.62 55.21 0.46
CA ASN A 35 -33.38 54.56 0.85
C ASN A 35 -32.44 54.29 -0.32
N ALA A 36 -33.00 53.91 -1.47
CA ALA A 36 -32.23 53.72 -2.70
C ALA A 36 -31.61 55.04 -3.21
N LEU A 37 -32.45 56.09 -3.25
CA LEU A 37 -31.98 57.44 -3.69
C LEU A 37 -30.92 58.00 -2.74
N TYR A 38 -31.09 57.91 -1.43
CA TYR A 38 -30.05 58.31 -0.47
C TYR A 38 -28.75 57.54 -0.64
N GLY A 39 -28.86 56.23 -0.88
CA GLY A 39 -27.69 55.38 -1.22
C GLY A 39 -26.95 55.87 -2.47
N TRP A 40 -27.70 56.29 -3.50
CA TRP A 40 -27.08 56.80 -4.75
C TRP A 40 -26.54 58.23 -4.59
N ILE A 41 -27.18 59.09 -3.79
CA ILE A 41 -26.67 60.42 -3.42
C ILE A 41 -25.33 60.25 -2.72
N LYS A 42 -25.18 59.30 -1.79
CA LYS A 42 -23.94 59.04 -1.09
C LYS A 42 -22.85 58.50 -2.04
N LEU A 43 -23.23 57.68 -3.01
CA LEU A 43 -22.30 57.09 -3.99
C LEU A 43 -21.81 58.07 -5.08
N PHE A 44 -22.66 59.01 -5.50
CA PHE A 44 -22.38 59.90 -6.62
C PHE A 44 -22.06 61.35 -6.19
N ASN A 45 -22.08 61.67 -4.88
CA ASN A 45 -21.57 62.95 -4.39
C ASN A 45 -20.07 63.09 -4.73
N THR A 46 -19.72 64.11 -5.45
CA THR A 46 -18.33 64.40 -5.84
C THR A 46 -17.61 65.06 -4.68
N THR A 47 -16.47 64.52 -4.29
CA THR A 47 -15.51 65.12 -3.35
C THR A 47 -14.29 65.60 -4.13
N VAL A 48 -13.86 66.85 -3.89
CA VAL A 48 -12.67 67.43 -4.52
C VAL A 48 -11.41 66.96 -3.78
N ALA A 49 -10.54 66.24 -4.46
CA ALA A 49 -9.26 65.80 -3.92
C ALA A 49 -8.30 66.99 -3.84
N LYS A 50 -7.28 66.94 -2.93
CA LYS A 50 -6.27 68.00 -2.68
C LYS A 50 -5.53 68.54 -3.92
N LYS A 51 -5.68 67.93 -5.10
CA LYS A 51 -5.10 68.34 -6.40
C LYS A 51 -6.15 68.80 -7.43
N GLY A 52 -7.39 69.15 -7.01
CA GLY A 52 -8.42 69.65 -7.93
C GLY A 52 -9.06 68.60 -8.83
N THR A 53 -8.81 67.32 -8.63
CA THR A 53 -9.43 66.23 -9.43
C THR A 53 -10.71 65.77 -8.73
N GLU A 54 -11.84 65.86 -9.41
CA GLU A 54 -13.12 65.34 -8.89
C GLU A 54 -13.14 63.83 -8.88
N ILE A 55 -13.37 63.23 -7.69
CA ILE A 55 -13.47 61.79 -7.51
C ILE A 55 -14.90 61.46 -7.14
N SER A 56 -15.58 60.56 -7.92
CA SER A 56 -16.92 60.11 -7.59
C SER A 56 -16.88 59.32 -6.27
N GLY A 57 -17.94 59.43 -5.46
CA GLY A 57 -18.06 58.70 -4.17
C GLY A 57 -17.90 57.21 -4.32
N HIS A 58 -18.34 56.62 -5.44
CA HIS A 58 -18.13 55.22 -5.77
C HIS A 58 -16.64 54.88 -5.91
N ARG A 59 -15.84 55.74 -6.56
CA ARG A 59 -14.41 55.51 -6.74
C ARG A 59 -13.65 55.68 -5.41
N LEU A 60 -14.10 56.60 -4.54
CA LEU A 60 -13.54 56.77 -3.21
C LEU A 60 -13.71 55.51 -2.35
N VAL A 61 -14.92 54.96 -2.29
CA VAL A 61 -15.21 53.71 -1.54
C VAL A 61 -14.40 52.52 -2.10
N THR A 62 -14.24 52.46 -3.41
CA THR A 62 -13.44 51.41 -4.05
C THR A 62 -11.97 51.54 -3.69
N LEU A 63 -11.41 52.78 -3.68
CA LEU A 63 -10.02 53.05 -3.30
C LEU A 63 -9.77 52.79 -1.81
N GLU A 64 -10.71 53.12 -0.93
CA GLU A 64 -10.62 52.80 0.49
C GLU A 64 -10.61 51.29 0.74
N GLN A 65 -11.45 50.53 0.03
CA GLN A 65 -11.45 49.07 0.11
C GLN A 65 -10.15 48.44 -0.40
N GLN A 66 -9.62 48.96 -1.52
CA GLN A 66 -8.32 48.54 -2.06
C GLN A 66 -7.19 48.84 -1.10
N ASN A 67 -7.18 50.07 -0.51
CA ASN A 67 -6.18 50.46 0.46
C ASN A 67 -6.20 49.59 1.71
N LYS A 68 -7.41 49.31 2.26
CA LYS A 68 -7.57 48.38 3.37
C LYS A 68 -7.04 46.99 3.03
N HIS A 69 -7.35 46.48 1.85
CA HIS A 69 -6.85 45.19 1.40
C HIS A 69 -5.32 45.14 1.30
N LEU A 70 -4.71 46.18 0.73
CA LEU A 70 -3.25 46.28 0.61
C LEU A 70 -2.57 46.41 1.98
N GLN A 71 -3.15 47.17 2.92
CA GLN A 71 -2.67 47.24 4.29
C GLN A 71 -2.71 45.90 4.99
N GLU A 72 -3.85 45.17 4.89
CA GLU A 72 -3.96 43.81 5.45
C GLU A 72 -2.90 42.88 4.84
N MET A 73 -2.68 42.93 3.53
CA MET A 73 -1.64 42.12 2.88
C MET A 73 -0.22 42.46 3.36
N PHE A 74 0.06 43.73 3.57
CA PHE A 74 1.34 44.19 4.10
C PHE A 74 1.55 43.70 5.54
N ASP A 75 0.56 43.82 6.39
CA ASP A 75 0.62 43.34 7.78
C ASP A 75 0.78 41.81 7.84
N ILE A 76 0.04 41.06 6.99
CA ILE A 76 0.16 39.62 6.86
C ILE A 76 1.58 39.24 6.46
N SER A 77 2.21 39.98 5.52
CA SER A 77 3.58 39.71 5.06
C SER A 77 4.63 39.80 6.18
N ARG A 78 4.38 40.64 7.18
CA ARG A 78 5.30 40.85 8.34
C ARG A 78 5.12 39.79 9.43
N ILE A 79 3.94 39.21 9.56
CA ILE A 79 3.58 38.34 10.69
C ILE A 79 3.53 36.86 10.25
N CYS A 80 3.21 36.61 8.97
CA CYS A 80 3.00 35.24 8.49
C CYS A 80 4.34 34.48 8.37
N PRO A 81 4.50 33.32 9.03
CA PRO A 81 5.72 32.51 8.91
C PRO A 81 5.83 31.77 7.57
N CYS A 82 4.82 31.92 6.70
CA CYS A 82 4.74 31.25 5.40
C CYS A 82 4.85 32.23 4.25
N CYS A 83 5.64 31.90 3.22
CA CYS A 83 5.66 32.61 1.95
C CYS A 83 4.70 31.96 0.92
N PRO A 84 4.32 32.66 -0.17
CA PRO A 84 3.50 32.12 -1.25
C PRO A 84 4.03 30.84 -1.89
N MET A 85 5.34 30.57 -1.78
CA MET A 85 5.99 29.35 -2.30
C MET A 85 5.97 28.17 -1.30
N SER A 86 5.46 28.35 -0.10
CA SER A 86 5.40 27.31 0.92
C SER A 86 4.47 26.15 0.51
N PRO A 87 4.71 24.92 0.98
CA PRO A 87 3.81 23.79 0.75
C PRO A 87 2.38 24.07 1.21
N ARG A 88 1.38 23.57 0.47
CA ARG A 88 -0.05 23.82 0.71
C ARG A 88 -0.49 23.54 2.15
N SER A 89 0.08 22.53 2.79
CA SER A 89 -0.24 22.19 4.19
C SER A 89 0.18 23.27 5.18
N LYS A 90 1.33 23.91 4.96
CA LYS A 90 1.81 25.03 5.77
C LYS A 90 0.97 26.30 5.54
N LYS A 91 0.62 26.59 4.28
CA LYS A 91 -0.27 27.72 3.93
C LYS A 91 -1.65 27.61 4.63
N LEU A 92 -2.24 26.40 4.66
CA LEU A 92 -3.53 26.17 5.31
C LEU A 92 -3.49 26.39 6.82
N LYS A 93 -2.42 25.96 7.50
CA LYS A 93 -2.22 26.22 8.94
C LYS A 93 -2.02 27.69 9.22
N ALA A 94 -1.17 28.36 8.45
CA ALA A 94 -0.95 29.79 8.58
C ALA A 94 -2.24 30.61 8.31
N ALA A 95 -3.03 30.22 7.32
CA ALA A 95 -4.33 30.84 7.07
C ALA A 95 -5.28 30.70 8.27
N GLU A 96 -5.31 29.54 8.92
CA GLU A 96 -6.12 29.28 10.10
C GLU A 96 -5.73 30.18 11.29
N GLU A 97 -4.43 30.41 11.50
CA GLU A 97 -3.92 31.29 12.57
C GLU A 97 -4.26 32.78 12.35
N LEU A 98 -4.37 33.18 11.08
CA LEU A 98 -4.61 34.57 10.69
C LEU A 98 -6.09 34.92 10.55
N VAL A 99 -6.97 33.92 10.37
CA VAL A 99 -8.43 34.13 10.33
C VAL A 99 -8.92 34.66 11.68
N GLY A 100 -9.72 35.73 11.64
CA GLY A 100 -10.16 36.45 12.82
C GLY A 100 -9.39 37.76 13.07
N ARG A 101 -8.16 37.89 12.56
CA ARG A 101 -7.39 39.15 12.58
C ARG A 101 -7.48 39.92 11.27
N TYR A 102 -7.51 39.19 10.16
CA TYR A 102 -7.54 39.72 8.79
C TYR A 102 -8.65 39.10 7.98
N SER A 103 -9.02 39.77 6.87
CA SER A 103 -10.02 39.20 5.96
C SER A 103 -9.50 37.94 5.29
N LEU A 104 -10.36 36.91 5.16
CA LEU A 104 -10.00 35.68 4.44
C LEU A 104 -9.57 35.94 3.00
N HIS A 105 -10.07 37.01 2.38
CA HIS A 105 -9.68 37.44 1.05
C HIS A 105 -8.20 37.82 1.02
N SER A 106 -7.76 38.70 1.91
CA SER A 106 -6.39 39.18 1.99
C SER A 106 -5.42 38.06 2.35
N ILE A 107 -5.78 37.18 3.28
CA ILE A 107 -4.99 36.00 3.65
C ILE A 107 -4.79 35.07 2.45
N CYS A 108 -5.87 34.73 1.75
CA CYS A 108 -5.82 33.81 0.61
C CYS A 108 -5.06 34.41 -0.57
N THR A 109 -5.20 35.72 -0.81
CA THR A 109 -4.45 36.43 -1.87
C THR A 109 -2.96 36.46 -1.56
N TYR A 110 -2.57 36.78 -0.33
CA TYR A 110 -1.16 36.81 0.08
C TYR A 110 -0.50 35.42 -0.02
N LEU A 111 -1.19 34.36 0.46
CA LEU A 111 -0.66 33.00 0.45
C LEU A 111 -0.77 32.31 -0.92
N ASP A 112 -1.34 32.95 -1.93
CA ASP A 112 -1.68 32.30 -3.21
C ASP A 112 -2.44 30.99 -2.96
N LEU A 113 -3.56 31.07 -2.24
CA LEU A 113 -4.38 29.93 -1.82
C LEU A 113 -5.84 30.15 -2.26
N PRO A 114 -6.44 29.31 -3.11
CA PRO A 114 -7.85 29.43 -3.46
C PRO A 114 -8.74 29.33 -2.22
N ARG A 115 -9.68 30.28 -2.05
CA ARG A 115 -10.61 30.30 -0.90
C ARG A 115 -11.39 28.98 -0.72
N GLY A 116 -11.82 28.35 -1.83
CA GLY A 116 -12.48 27.05 -1.81
C GLY A 116 -11.61 25.96 -1.18
N THR A 117 -10.30 26.03 -1.35
CA THR A 117 -9.35 25.09 -0.71
C THR A 117 -9.33 25.25 0.81
N TYR A 118 -9.38 26.48 1.32
CA TYR A 118 -9.45 26.76 2.75
C TYR A 118 -10.80 26.29 3.34
N TYR A 119 -11.93 26.61 2.71
CA TYR A 119 -13.23 26.15 3.19
C TYR A 119 -13.33 24.63 3.21
N ASN A 120 -12.81 23.95 2.20
CA ASN A 120 -12.75 22.49 2.18
C ASN A 120 -11.86 21.92 3.31
N TYR A 121 -10.76 22.59 3.62
CA TYR A 121 -9.88 22.22 4.73
C TYR A 121 -10.62 22.32 6.07
N VAL A 122 -11.27 23.45 6.35
CA VAL A 122 -12.04 23.66 7.59
C VAL A 122 -13.20 22.67 7.71
N LYS A 123 -13.97 22.46 6.63
CA LYS A 123 -15.07 21.48 6.58
C LYS A 123 -14.61 20.05 6.88
N ASN A 124 -13.43 19.67 6.43
CA ASN A 124 -12.89 18.32 6.60
C ASN A 124 -12.13 18.14 7.92
N LYS A 125 -11.66 19.21 8.55
CA LYS A 125 -10.94 19.15 9.83
C LYS A 125 -11.81 18.62 10.97
N ASN A 126 -13.08 19.00 10.99
CA ASN A 126 -14.02 18.65 12.06
C ASN A 126 -14.85 17.39 11.78
N LYS A 127 -14.67 16.77 10.61
CA LYS A 127 -15.25 15.45 10.38
C LYS A 127 -14.39 14.44 11.11
N VAL A 128 -14.90 13.86 12.22
CA VAL A 128 -14.47 12.53 12.67
C VAL A 128 -14.62 11.64 11.45
N LYS A 129 -13.50 11.30 10.80
CA LYS A 129 -13.55 10.52 9.58
C LYS A 129 -14.17 9.20 9.96
N VAL A 130 -15.25 8.82 9.32
CA VAL A 130 -15.82 7.45 9.40
C VAL A 130 -14.72 6.41 9.17
N GLU A 131 -13.65 6.81 8.44
CA GLU A 131 -12.44 6.05 8.24
C GLU A 131 -11.65 5.82 9.53
N ASP A 132 -11.60 6.77 10.47
CA ASP A 132 -10.84 6.63 11.73
C ASP A 132 -11.53 5.63 12.66
N LEU A 133 -12.87 5.63 12.71
CA LEU A 133 -13.64 4.63 13.44
C LEU A 133 -13.46 3.22 12.88
N LYS A 134 -13.40 3.11 11.53
CA LYS A 134 -13.08 1.83 10.88
C LYS A 134 -11.64 1.38 11.15
N ASP A 135 -10.70 2.30 11.28
CA ASP A 135 -9.31 1.98 11.60
C ASP A 135 -9.19 1.41 13.01
N GLU A 136 -9.86 2.02 14.00
CA GLU A 136 -9.89 1.51 15.38
C GLU A 136 -10.50 0.10 15.48
N PHE A 137 -11.51 -0.20 14.67
CA PHE A 137 -12.08 -1.54 14.57
C PHE A 137 -11.10 -2.56 13.98
N PHE A 138 -10.36 -2.18 12.92
CA PHE A 138 -9.47 -3.11 12.22
C PHE A 138 -8.11 -3.31 12.89
N LYS A 139 -7.60 -2.34 13.66
CA LYS A 139 -6.30 -2.44 14.35
C LYS A 139 -6.15 -3.71 15.20
N PRO A 140 -7.08 -4.04 16.11
CA PRO A 140 -6.97 -5.25 16.93
C PRO A 140 -7.04 -6.53 16.10
N LEU A 141 -7.85 -6.58 15.06
CA LEU A 141 -7.98 -7.75 14.17
C LEU A 141 -6.68 -8.00 13.37
N ILE A 142 -6.07 -6.92 12.86
CA ILE A 142 -4.78 -6.99 12.15
C ILE A 142 -3.68 -7.46 13.10
N ARG A 143 -3.61 -6.90 14.32
CA ARG A 143 -2.65 -7.29 15.34
C ARG A 143 -2.79 -8.77 15.72
N GLN A 144 -4.00 -9.21 15.99
CA GLN A 144 -4.28 -10.61 16.34
C GLN A 144 -3.86 -11.58 15.22
N ALA A 145 -4.21 -11.27 13.96
CA ALA A 145 -3.81 -12.09 12.82
C ALA A 145 -2.28 -12.13 12.66
N PHE A 146 -1.60 -11.00 12.88
CA PHE A 146 -0.16 -10.90 12.80
C PHE A 146 0.54 -11.71 13.90
N GLU A 147 0.12 -11.55 15.16
CA GLU A 147 0.67 -12.27 16.31
C GLU A 147 0.42 -13.79 16.24
N LYS A 148 -0.80 -14.22 15.88
CA LYS A 148 -1.13 -15.63 15.69
C LYS A 148 -0.26 -16.30 14.62
N SER A 149 0.21 -15.56 13.62
CA SER A 149 1.13 -16.07 12.60
C SER A 149 2.60 -16.11 13.06
N GLY A 150 2.90 -15.73 14.30
CA GLY A 150 4.27 -15.53 14.77
C GLY A 150 4.99 -14.41 14.00
N GLU A 151 4.30 -13.31 13.72
CA GLU A 151 4.81 -12.12 13.02
C GLU A 151 5.29 -12.35 11.57
N ARG A 152 4.77 -13.40 10.92
CA ARG A 152 5.20 -13.82 9.56
C ARG A 152 4.33 -13.21 8.45
N MET A 153 3.05 -12.90 8.72
CA MET A 153 2.11 -12.48 7.69
C MET A 153 2.37 -11.06 7.18
N THR A 154 2.43 -10.93 5.86
CA THR A 154 2.42 -9.64 5.14
C THR A 154 1.01 -9.07 5.07
N ALA A 155 0.88 -7.77 4.74
CA ALA A 155 -0.43 -7.12 4.59
C ALA A 155 -1.38 -7.83 3.59
N ALA A 156 -0.84 -8.45 2.55
CA ALA A 156 -1.64 -9.21 1.59
C ALA A 156 -2.19 -10.50 2.20
N GLN A 157 -1.39 -11.19 2.99
CA GLN A 157 -1.78 -12.41 3.69
C GLN A 157 -2.81 -12.13 4.80
N ILE A 158 -2.60 -11.05 5.59
CA ILE A 158 -3.57 -10.58 6.59
C ILE A 158 -4.90 -10.21 5.93
N ARG A 159 -4.88 -9.52 4.77
CA ARG A 159 -6.11 -9.24 4.02
C ARG A 159 -6.89 -10.51 3.70
N HIS A 160 -6.21 -11.55 3.21
CA HIS A 160 -6.86 -12.80 2.87
C HIS A 160 -7.43 -13.50 4.10
N ARG A 161 -6.70 -13.51 5.22
CA ARG A 161 -7.18 -14.05 6.49
C ARG A 161 -8.44 -13.33 6.96
N LEU A 162 -8.40 -11.99 7.04
CA LEU A 162 -9.54 -11.20 7.48
C LEU A 162 -10.76 -11.35 6.55
N ARG A 163 -10.55 -11.52 5.25
CA ARG A 163 -11.64 -11.78 4.30
C ARG A 163 -12.33 -13.12 4.55
N ARG A 164 -11.59 -14.16 4.89
CA ARG A 164 -12.15 -15.48 5.31
C ARG A 164 -12.95 -15.36 6.59
N ASP A 165 -12.52 -14.48 7.50
CA ASP A 165 -13.23 -14.20 8.75
C ASP A 165 -14.42 -13.24 8.55
N GLY A 166 -14.81 -12.93 7.29
CA GLY A 166 -15.97 -12.11 6.94
C GLY A 166 -15.70 -10.60 6.93
N HIS A 167 -14.43 -10.15 7.02
CA HIS A 167 -14.08 -8.75 7.08
C HIS A 167 -13.50 -8.24 5.75
N GLU A 168 -14.13 -7.23 5.14
CA GLU A 168 -13.62 -6.58 3.94
C GLU A 168 -12.76 -5.36 4.27
N ILE A 169 -11.47 -5.43 3.96
CA ILE A 169 -10.50 -4.35 4.12
C ILE A 169 -9.50 -4.31 2.96
N GLY A 170 -9.18 -3.11 2.49
CA GLY A 170 -8.22 -2.91 1.40
C GLY A 170 -6.76 -3.10 1.85
N CYS A 171 -5.93 -3.73 1.02
CA CYS A 171 -4.51 -3.99 1.32
C CYS A 171 -3.71 -2.70 1.61
N LYS A 172 -4.03 -1.57 0.94
CA LYS A 172 -3.40 -0.27 1.21
C LYS A 172 -3.68 0.21 2.64
N ARG A 173 -4.91 0.00 3.13
CA ARG A 173 -5.31 0.34 4.51
C ARG A 173 -4.56 -0.51 5.52
N ILE A 174 -4.50 -1.83 5.31
CA ILE A 174 -3.74 -2.75 6.19
C ILE A 174 -2.27 -2.33 6.27
N LYS A 175 -1.61 -2.04 5.13
CA LYS A 175 -0.21 -1.58 5.11
C LYS A 175 -0.01 -0.30 5.94
N ARG A 176 -0.94 0.65 5.86
CA ARG A 176 -0.89 1.88 6.66
C ARG A 176 -1.03 1.57 8.14
N LEU A 177 -2.05 0.79 8.53
CA LEU A 177 -2.30 0.42 9.92
C LEU A 177 -1.17 -0.42 10.51
N MET A 178 -0.60 -1.38 9.76
CA MET A 178 0.58 -2.11 10.19
C MET A 178 1.77 -1.17 10.45
N LYS A 179 2.00 -0.18 9.57
CA LYS A 179 3.06 0.82 9.77
C LYS A 179 2.81 1.69 11.00
N GLU A 180 1.56 2.13 11.24
CA GLU A 180 1.17 2.90 12.43
C GLU A 180 1.36 2.10 13.73
N MET A 181 1.14 0.79 13.68
CA MET A 181 1.31 -0.13 14.82
C MET A 181 2.72 -0.73 14.91
N GLU A 182 3.64 -0.32 14.03
CA GLU A 182 5.03 -0.84 13.93
C GLU A 182 5.11 -2.36 13.70
N LEU A 183 4.09 -2.94 13.06
CA LEU A 183 4.04 -4.37 12.73
C LEU A 183 4.83 -4.63 11.45
N ILE A 184 6.06 -5.08 11.60
CA ILE A 184 6.98 -5.38 10.49
C ILE A 184 7.12 -6.90 10.39
N PRO A 185 6.62 -7.55 9.31
CA PRO A 185 6.80 -8.98 9.08
C PRO A 185 8.30 -9.34 9.04
N TYR A 186 8.65 -10.50 9.55
CA TYR A 186 10.05 -10.97 9.52
C TYR A 186 10.64 -10.96 8.10
N SER A 187 9.87 -11.30 7.08
CA SER A 187 10.30 -11.26 5.67
C SER A 187 10.70 -9.86 5.17
N GLN A 188 10.35 -8.79 5.89
CA GLN A 188 10.66 -7.40 5.54
C GLN A 188 11.75 -6.78 6.43
N ARG A 189 12.18 -7.48 7.50
CA ARG A 189 13.34 -7.11 8.31
C ARG A 189 14.59 -7.43 7.49
N GLN A 190 15.27 -6.42 6.95
CA GLN A 190 16.27 -6.56 5.88
C GLN A 190 17.49 -7.41 6.26
N VAL A 191 17.78 -8.42 5.41
CA VAL A 191 19.15 -8.94 5.20
C VAL A 191 19.35 -9.07 3.69
N ARG A 192 20.40 -8.43 3.13
CA ARG A 192 20.75 -8.48 1.69
C ARG A 192 21.82 -9.52 1.44
N PHE A 193 21.70 -10.27 0.35
CA PHE A 193 22.77 -11.11 -0.22
C PHE A 193 22.85 -10.89 -1.74
N ASP A 194 24.08 -10.78 -2.27
CA ASP A 194 24.37 -10.58 -3.69
C ASP A 194 24.70 -11.92 -4.37
N TYR A 195 24.29 -12.07 -5.63
CA TYR A 195 24.48 -13.29 -6.43
C TYR A 195 24.87 -13.00 -7.88
N THR A 196 25.82 -13.80 -8.46
CA THR A 196 26.23 -13.74 -9.86
C THR A 196 26.14 -15.12 -10.55
N PRO A 197 25.69 -15.24 -11.82
CA PRO A 197 25.43 -16.52 -12.49
C PRO A 197 26.48 -16.96 -13.51
N SER A 198 26.60 -18.28 -13.77
CA SER A 198 27.35 -18.89 -14.90
C SER A 198 26.60 -20.06 -15.55
N ALA A 199 26.97 -20.39 -16.80
CA ALA A 199 26.17 -21.16 -17.77
C ALA A 199 26.58 -22.64 -17.95
N TYR A 200 25.59 -23.56 -18.15
CA TYR A 200 25.65 -24.75 -18.99
C TYR A 200 24.28 -25.41 -19.15
N GLY A 201 23.86 -25.79 -20.35
CA GLY A 201 22.56 -26.36 -20.63
C GLY A 201 22.62 -27.65 -21.44
N LYS A 202 21.83 -28.61 -21.15
CA LYS A 202 21.20 -29.57 -22.11
C LYS A 202 20.20 -30.51 -21.45
N ARG A 203 19.96 -30.42 -20.11
CA ARG A 203 19.10 -31.38 -19.37
C ARG A 203 17.94 -30.75 -18.61
N ASN A 204 17.61 -29.48 -18.89
CA ASN A 204 16.44 -28.86 -18.26
C ASN A 204 15.16 -29.23 -19.02
N LYS A 205 14.49 -30.29 -18.57
CA LYS A 205 13.20 -30.74 -19.12
C LYS A 205 12.04 -29.86 -18.64
N LEU A 206 12.14 -29.29 -17.43
CA LEU A 206 11.10 -28.43 -16.83
C LEU A 206 10.92 -27.10 -17.57
N ARG A 207 12.01 -26.54 -18.15
CA ARG A 207 11.99 -25.30 -18.95
C ARG A 207 11.22 -24.14 -18.26
N ARG A 208 11.35 -24.01 -16.93
CA ARG A 208 10.66 -23.00 -16.10
C ARG A 208 9.13 -23.10 -16.08
N GLN A 209 8.56 -24.22 -16.49
CA GLN A 209 7.12 -24.47 -16.39
C GLN A 209 6.74 -24.79 -14.93
N PHE A 210 6.92 -23.82 -14.04
CA PHE A 210 6.69 -24.02 -12.61
C PHE A 210 5.20 -24.08 -12.23
N ASN A 211 4.30 -23.64 -13.10
CA ASN A 211 2.86 -23.66 -12.83
C ASN A 211 2.25 -24.93 -13.37
N GLN A 212 2.22 -25.96 -12.54
CA GLN A 212 1.58 -27.23 -12.87
C GLN A 212 0.06 -27.13 -12.69
N THR A 213 -0.67 -27.93 -13.48
CA THR A 213 -2.15 -28.02 -13.43
C THR A 213 -2.63 -29.08 -12.46
N ASP A 214 -1.80 -30.05 -12.18
CA ASP A 214 -2.13 -31.22 -11.37
C ASP A 214 -1.02 -31.50 -10.35
N PRO A 215 -1.36 -32.01 -9.15
CA PRO A 215 -0.37 -32.48 -8.18
C PRO A 215 0.40 -33.69 -8.71
N ASN A 216 1.57 -33.89 -8.19
CA ASN A 216 2.44 -35.04 -8.50
C ASN A 216 2.90 -35.14 -9.97
N LYS A 217 2.90 -34.05 -10.74
CA LYS A 217 3.50 -34.00 -12.08
C LYS A 217 4.96 -33.61 -12.04
N VAL A 218 5.31 -32.65 -11.22
CA VAL A 218 6.70 -32.21 -11.05
C VAL A 218 6.99 -31.95 -9.57
N TRP A 219 7.99 -32.62 -9.05
CA TRP A 219 8.57 -32.30 -7.77
C TRP A 219 9.90 -31.58 -7.94
N ALA A 220 10.12 -30.53 -7.18
CA ALA A 220 11.38 -29.82 -7.11
C ALA A 220 12.08 -30.10 -5.78
N SER A 221 13.38 -30.33 -5.84
CA SER A 221 14.19 -30.55 -4.65
C SER A 221 15.45 -29.69 -4.69
N ASP A 222 15.84 -29.23 -3.53
CA ASP A 222 17.05 -28.48 -3.29
C ASP A 222 17.46 -28.60 -1.83
N PHE A 223 18.67 -28.20 -1.50
CA PHE A 223 19.14 -28.19 -0.11
C PHE A 223 19.88 -26.90 0.22
N THR A 224 19.86 -26.52 1.46
CA THR A 224 20.63 -25.38 1.99
C THR A 224 21.46 -25.81 3.18
N TYR A 225 22.48 -25.04 3.53
CA TYR A 225 23.18 -25.25 4.79
C TYR A 225 22.76 -24.23 5.84
N ILE A 226 22.82 -24.66 7.10
CA ILE A 226 22.53 -23.88 8.29
C ILE A 226 23.72 -24.05 9.22
N CYS A 227 24.22 -22.96 9.78
CA CYS A 227 25.35 -23.01 10.71
C CYS A 227 24.87 -22.66 12.13
N ILE A 228 25.09 -23.58 13.07
CA ILE A 228 24.79 -23.38 14.49
C ILE A 228 26.05 -23.72 15.29
N ASN A 229 26.49 -22.77 16.11
CA ASN A 229 27.71 -22.94 16.96
C ASN A 229 28.93 -23.42 16.15
N GLY A 230 29.09 -22.95 14.91
CA GLY A 230 30.18 -23.34 14.02
C GLY A 230 30.00 -24.69 13.30
N ILE A 231 28.96 -25.45 13.61
CA ILE A 231 28.64 -26.73 12.97
C ILE A 231 27.68 -26.48 11.81
N LYS A 232 27.98 -27.10 10.65
CA LYS A 232 27.11 -27.02 9.47
C LYS A 232 26.15 -28.17 9.42
N TYR A 233 24.87 -27.85 9.30
CA TYR A 233 23.79 -28.79 9.02
C TYR A 233 23.19 -28.49 7.65
N TYR A 234 22.68 -29.53 6.98
CA TYR A 234 22.13 -29.46 5.64
C TYR A 234 20.66 -29.83 5.68
N LEU A 235 19.80 -28.92 5.23
CA LEU A 235 18.35 -29.14 5.09
C LEU A 235 18.00 -29.33 3.63
N CYS A 236 17.54 -30.52 3.27
CA CYS A 236 16.97 -30.86 1.97
C CYS A 236 15.46 -30.90 2.05
N VAL A 237 14.77 -30.37 1.01
CA VAL A 237 13.32 -30.44 0.89
C VAL A 237 12.90 -30.98 -0.49
N VAL A 238 11.71 -31.61 -0.53
CA VAL A 238 11.01 -31.97 -1.75
C VAL A 238 9.66 -31.28 -1.79
N LEU A 239 9.43 -30.50 -2.84
CA LEU A 239 8.25 -29.64 -3.03
C LEU A 239 7.43 -30.14 -4.21
N ASP A 240 6.11 -30.21 -4.10
CA ASP A 240 5.22 -30.34 -5.25
C ASP A 240 5.05 -28.97 -5.93
N LEU A 241 5.33 -28.89 -7.24
CA LEU A 241 5.21 -27.63 -7.98
C LEU A 241 3.77 -27.18 -8.21
N PHE A 242 2.78 -28.04 -8.05
CA PHE A 242 1.37 -27.67 -8.15
C PHE A 242 0.93 -26.79 -6.99
N SER A 243 1.09 -27.31 -5.77
CA SER A 243 0.60 -26.67 -4.53
C SER A 243 1.67 -25.90 -3.78
N ARG A 244 2.95 -26.11 -4.12
CA ARG A 244 4.10 -25.64 -3.32
C ARG A 244 4.24 -26.34 -1.96
N LYS A 245 3.50 -27.40 -1.73
CA LYS A 245 3.58 -28.21 -0.51
C LYS A 245 4.95 -28.84 -0.36
N VAL A 246 5.53 -28.76 0.83
CA VAL A 246 6.69 -29.56 1.22
C VAL A 246 6.20 -30.98 1.50
N LEU A 247 6.59 -31.93 0.63
CA LEU A 247 6.20 -33.33 0.75
C LEU A 247 7.02 -34.07 1.79
N ALA A 248 8.33 -33.81 1.78
CA ALA A 248 9.27 -34.39 2.72
C ALA A 248 10.51 -33.49 2.86
N TYR A 249 11.24 -33.69 3.93
CA TYR A 249 12.49 -33.00 4.19
C TYR A 249 13.47 -33.90 4.95
N ASN A 250 14.75 -33.56 4.90
CA ASN A 250 15.78 -34.22 5.71
C ASN A 250 16.78 -33.21 6.22
N LEU A 251 17.08 -33.26 7.52
CA LEU A 251 18.14 -32.51 8.18
C LEU A 251 19.30 -33.44 8.49
N SER A 252 20.50 -33.13 8.03
CA SER A 252 21.69 -33.94 8.24
C SER A 252 22.92 -33.08 8.53
N ASP A 253 23.88 -33.61 9.23
CA ASP A 253 25.21 -33.05 9.42
C ASP A 253 26.16 -33.37 8.26
N THR A 254 25.76 -34.28 7.37
CA THR A 254 26.55 -34.72 6.21
C THR A 254 25.90 -34.36 4.89
N CYS A 255 26.70 -33.87 3.93
CA CYS A 255 26.25 -33.45 2.61
C CYS A 255 26.57 -34.56 1.57
N ASN A 256 25.95 -35.73 1.72
CA ASN A 256 26.13 -36.91 0.86
C ASN A 256 24.86 -37.20 0.02
N ALA A 257 24.85 -38.31 -0.73
CA ALA A 257 23.69 -38.72 -1.53
C ALA A 257 22.45 -39.05 -0.67
N ASP A 258 22.64 -39.51 0.57
CA ASP A 258 21.52 -39.87 1.45
C ASP A 258 20.75 -38.62 1.91
N LEU A 259 21.37 -37.44 1.95
CA LEU A 259 20.72 -36.16 2.21
C LEU A 259 19.50 -35.94 1.29
N VAL A 260 19.64 -36.29 0.00
CA VAL A 260 18.60 -36.09 -1.02
C VAL A 260 17.74 -37.33 -1.26
N MET A 261 18.30 -38.52 -1.03
CA MET A 261 17.61 -39.80 -1.20
C MET A 261 16.55 -40.02 -0.15
N THR A 262 16.81 -39.69 1.09
CA THR A 262 15.89 -39.90 2.21
C THR A 262 14.57 -39.14 1.99
N PRO A 263 14.55 -37.81 1.77
CA PRO A 263 13.29 -37.11 1.56
C PRO A 263 12.60 -37.49 0.24
N ALA A 264 13.34 -37.88 -0.80
CA ALA A 264 12.75 -38.39 -2.03
C ALA A 264 11.96 -39.70 -1.77
N LYS A 265 12.55 -40.66 -1.03
CA LYS A 265 11.87 -41.91 -0.66
C LYS A 265 10.64 -41.67 0.21
N GLU A 266 10.72 -40.76 1.17
CA GLU A 266 9.59 -40.39 2.00
C GLU A 266 8.46 -39.74 1.17
N ALA A 267 8.79 -38.85 0.24
CA ALA A 267 7.83 -38.27 -0.68
C ALA A 267 7.15 -39.35 -1.57
N PHE A 268 7.91 -40.34 -2.07
CA PHE A 268 7.34 -41.47 -2.82
C PHE A 268 6.40 -42.31 -1.95
N LYS A 269 6.78 -42.56 -0.71
CA LYS A 269 5.93 -43.30 0.26
C LYS A 269 4.64 -42.53 0.56
N LEU A 270 4.75 -41.23 0.77
CA LEU A 270 3.61 -40.36 1.06
C LEU A 270 2.60 -40.27 -0.10
N ARG A 271 3.11 -40.22 -1.35
CA ARG A 271 2.31 -39.99 -2.56
C ARG A 271 1.96 -41.24 -3.37
N GLY A 272 2.34 -42.43 -2.90
CA GLY A 272 2.01 -43.67 -3.56
C GLY A 272 2.68 -43.91 -4.92
N ARG A 273 3.87 -43.34 -5.11
CA ARG A 273 4.69 -43.48 -6.35
C ARG A 273 3.94 -43.02 -7.60
N PRO A 274 3.76 -41.71 -7.80
CA PRO A 274 2.97 -41.19 -8.92
C PRO A 274 3.60 -41.54 -10.27
N LYS A 275 2.74 -41.91 -11.22
CA LYS A 275 3.13 -42.15 -12.62
C LYS A 275 3.40 -40.80 -13.32
N ASP A 276 4.34 -40.80 -14.30
CA ASP A 276 4.72 -39.64 -15.10
C ASP A 276 5.27 -38.46 -14.28
N LEU A 277 5.85 -38.76 -13.12
CA LEU A 277 6.50 -37.78 -12.29
C LEU A 277 7.83 -37.32 -12.89
N MET A 278 8.07 -36.01 -12.87
CA MET A 278 9.37 -35.42 -13.14
C MET A 278 9.98 -34.93 -11.82
N PHE A 279 11.21 -35.36 -11.53
CA PHE A 279 11.98 -34.86 -10.40
C PHE A 279 13.01 -33.82 -10.87
N HIS A 280 12.86 -32.59 -10.44
CA HIS A 280 13.69 -31.46 -10.85
C HIS A 280 14.61 -31.01 -9.71
N SER A 281 15.89 -30.83 -10.00
CA SER A 281 16.89 -30.35 -9.04
C SER A 281 17.98 -29.52 -9.72
N ASP A 282 18.93 -29.00 -8.96
CA ASP A 282 20.18 -28.50 -9.50
C ASP A 282 21.09 -29.66 -9.96
N LEU A 283 22.28 -29.32 -10.50
CA LEU A 283 23.31 -30.30 -10.90
C LEU A 283 24.28 -30.66 -9.76
N GLY A 284 23.84 -30.53 -8.49
CA GLY A 284 24.64 -30.89 -7.35
C GLY A 284 25.13 -32.36 -7.41
N ALA A 285 26.32 -32.63 -6.83
CA ALA A 285 26.92 -33.97 -6.82
C ALA A 285 25.98 -35.03 -6.18
N GLN A 286 25.15 -34.62 -5.22
CA GLN A 286 24.18 -35.46 -4.54
C GLN A 286 23.08 -35.95 -5.49
N TYR A 287 22.55 -35.06 -6.34
CA TYR A 287 21.50 -35.36 -7.32
C TYR A 287 22.03 -36.08 -8.58
N THR A 288 23.34 -35.93 -8.89
CA THR A 288 24.00 -36.60 -10.00
C THR A 288 24.64 -37.94 -9.59
N ALA A 289 24.63 -38.28 -8.29
CA ALA A 289 25.14 -39.54 -7.78
C ALA A 289 24.42 -40.74 -8.43
N TYR A 290 25.18 -41.77 -8.83
CA TYR A 290 24.63 -42.98 -9.46
C TYR A 290 23.52 -43.65 -8.63
N ARG A 291 23.68 -43.69 -7.32
CA ARG A 291 22.63 -44.25 -6.39
C ARG A 291 21.29 -43.51 -6.51
N PHE A 292 21.33 -42.17 -6.59
CA PHE A 292 20.13 -41.35 -6.73
C PHE A 292 19.52 -41.51 -8.14
N TYR A 293 20.35 -41.45 -9.18
CA TYR A 293 19.91 -41.72 -10.54
C TYR A 293 19.22 -43.08 -10.68
N LYS A 294 19.87 -44.16 -10.17
CA LYS A 294 19.31 -45.51 -10.22
C LYS A 294 17.98 -45.58 -9.50
N MET A 295 17.86 -45.01 -8.31
CA MET A 295 16.60 -44.98 -7.57
C MET A 295 15.45 -44.35 -8.37
N LEU A 296 15.70 -43.23 -9.07
CA LEU A 296 14.68 -42.59 -9.92
C LEU A 296 14.33 -43.43 -11.15
N GLN A 297 15.31 -44.12 -11.74
CA GLN A 297 15.09 -45.02 -12.87
C GLN A 297 14.26 -46.23 -12.47
N ASP A 298 14.56 -46.87 -11.31
CA ASP A 298 13.82 -47.99 -10.77
C ASP A 298 12.34 -47.64 -10.51
N GLU A 299 12.04 -46.37 -10.20
CA GLU A 299 10.68 -45.84 -10.01
C GLU A 299 10.10 -45.23 -11.32
N SER A 300 10.78 -45.36 -12.47
CA SER A 300 10.38 -44.79 -13.76
C SER A 300 10.18 -43.26 -13.77
N ILE A 301 10.92 -42.52 -12.94
CA ILE A 301 10.79 -41.10 -12.75
C ILE A 301 11.76 -40.35 -13.66
N ALA A 302 11.24 -39.37 -14.39
CA ALA A 302 12.03 -38.55 -15.28
C ALA A 302 12.85 -37.53 -14.47
N GLN A 303 14.21 -37.58 -14.58
CA GLN A 303 15.07 -36.59 -13.96
C GLN A 303 15.23 -35.36 -14.85
N SER A 304 15.15 -34.16 -14.25
CA SER A 304 15.36 -32.86 -14.86
C SER A 304 16.31 -32.03 -14.02
N PHE A 305 17.21 -31.27 -14.67
CA PHE A 305 18.20 -30.47 -13.98
C PHE A 305 18.12 -29.00 -14.37
N SER A 306 18.30 -28.12 -13.40
CA SER A 306 18.58 -26.71 -13.66
C SER A 306 19.87 -26.53 -14.43
N ARG A 307 19.96 -25.53 -15.27
CA ARG A 307 21.22 -25.17 -15.91
C ARG A 307 22.19 -24.62 -14.85
N PRO A 308 23.47 -25.01 -14.89
CA PRO A 308 24.46 -24.48 -13.96
C PRO A 308 24.50 -22.94 -13.97
N GLY A 309 24.56 -22.35 -12.79
CA GLY A 309 24.62 -20.91 -12.65
C GLY A 309 23.36 -20.13 -13.08
N ASN A 310 22.24 -20.82 -13.27
CA ASN A 310 20.97 -20.16 -13.58
C ASN A 310 19.93 -20.38 -12.47
N PRO A 311 19.90 -19.51 -11.43
CA PRO A 311 18.97 -19.64 -10.31
C PRO A 311 17.52 -19.64 -10.74
N LEU A 312 17.19 -18.95 -11.82
CA LEU A 312 15.81 -18.91 -12.33
C LEU A 312 15.26 -20.29 -12.73
N ASP A 313 16.12 -21.27 -12.95
CA ASP A 313 15.68 -22.63 -13.30
C ASP A 313 15.28 -23.46 -12.05
N ASN A 314 15.68 -23.04 -10.82
CA ASN A 314 15.31 -23.64 -9.53
C ASN A 314 14.55 -22.67 -8.62
N ALA A 315 13.95 -21.65 -9.19
CA ALA A 315 13.37 -20.49 -8.47
C ALA A 315 12.34 -20.86 -7.39
N VAL A 316 11.66 -21.98 -7.49
CA VAL A 316 10.64 -22.41 -6.52
C VAL A 316 11.29 -22.87 -5.21
N SER A 317 12.29 -23.77 -5.30
CA SER A 317 13.04 -24.24 -4.13
C SER A 317 13.84 -23.11 -3.49
N GLU A 318 14.48 -22.27 -4.30
CA GLU A 318 15.18 -21.07 -3.81
C GLU A 318 14.24 -20.10 -3.09
N SER A 319 13.04 -19.89 -3.63
CA SER A 319 12.01 -19.07 -2.99
C SER A 319 11.54 -19.66 -1.65
N PHE A 320 11.40 -20.98 -1.56
CA PHE A 320 11.09 -21.65 -0.29
C PHE A 320 12.18 -21.39 0.73
N PHE A 321 13.47 -21.64 0.40
CA PHE A 321 14.56 -21.43 1.34
C PHE A 321 14.75 -19.95 1.71
N ALA A 322 14.57 -19.04 0.77
CA ALA A 322 14.61 -17.60 1.06
C ALA A 322 13.50 -17.20 2.06
N THR A 323 12.33 -17.82 1.93
CA THR A 323 11.20 -17.58 2.83
C THR A 323 11.44 -18.21 4.20
N TYR A 324 11.86 -19.47 4.25
CA TYR A 324 12.22 -20.17 5.48
C TYR A 324 13.29 -19.42 6.28
N LYS A 325 14.38 -19.01 5.61
CA LYS A 325 15.45 -18.25 6.26
C LYS A 325 14.95 -16.93 6.86
N LYS A 326 14.08 -16.22 6.17
CA LYS A 326 13.54 -14.93 6.62
C LYS A 326 12.45 -15.04 7.68
N GLU A 327 11.66 -16.08 7.63
CA GLU A 327 10.49 -16.23 8.53
C GLU A 327 10.79 -17.07 9.76
N GLU A 328 11.84 -17.88 9.73
CA GLU A 328 12.21 -18.78 10.83
C GLU A 328 13.67 -18.67 11.23
N LEU A 329 14.59 -19.02 10.31
CA LEU A 329 15.99 -19.23 10.66
C LEU A 329 16.69 -17.96 11.19
N TYR A 330 16.44 -16.79 10.59
CA TYR A 330 17.05 -15.53 11.01
C TYR A 330 16.30 -14.81 12.13
N CYS A 331 15.18 -15.37 12.56
CA CYS A 331 14.30 -14.78 13.56
C CYS A 331 14.42 -15.45 14.91
N LYS A 332 15.06 -16.61 14.96
CA LYS A 332 15.25 -17.42 16.16
C LYS A 332 16.73 -17.78 16.28
N GLU A 333 17.17 -17.89 17.48
CA GLU A 333 18.47 -18.48 17.82
C GLU A 333 18.26 -19.95 18.14
N PHE A 334 18.98 -20.84 17.48
CA PHE A 334 18.97 -22.27 17.74
C PHE A 334 20.27 -22.67 18.40
N LEU A 335 20.19 -23.25 19.59
CA LEU A 335 21.36 -23.61 20.40
C LEU A 335 21.77 -25.08 20.22
N SER A 336 20.89 -25.93 19.68
CA SER A 336 21.14 -27.36 19.49
C SER A 336 20.54 -27.88 18.17
N TYR A 337 20.99 -29.09 17.79
CA TYR A 337 20.40 -29.84 16.68
C TYR A 337 18.90 -30.12 16.87
N ASP A 338 18.51 -30.51 18.08
CA ASP A 338 17.12 -30.88 18.39
C ASP A 338 16.20 -29.66 18.32
N GLU A 339 16.66 -28.50 18.78
CA GLU A 339 15.91 -27.25 18.64
C GLU A 339 15.76 -26.85 17.17
N LEU A 340 16.84 -26.99 16.38
CA LEU A 340 16.78 -26.74 14.94
C LEU A 340 15.81 -27.73 14.25
N ALA A 341 15.92 -29.01 14.54
CA ALA A 341 15.06 -30.04 13.96
C ALA A 341 13.59 -29.80 14.29
N LYS A 342 13.29 -29.45 15.54
CA LYS A 342 11.94 -29.07 15.96
C LYS A 342 11.46 -27.81 15.27
N GLY A 343 12.28 -26.76 15.21
CA GLY A 343 11.91 -25.52 14.54
C GLY A 343 11.62 -25.72 13.04
N ILE A 344 12.39 -26.58 12.37
CA ILE A 344 12.13 -26.96 10.98
C ILE A 344 10.79 -27.68 10.84
N ALA A 345 10.53 -28.67 11.72
CA ALA A 345 9.28 -29.44 11.71
C ALA A 345 8.05 -28.52 11.89
N ASP A 346 8.11 -27.66 12.91
CA ASP A 346 7.05 -26.70 13.24
C ASP A 346 6.84 -25.70 12.09
N TYR A 347 7.94 -25.22 11.46
CA TYR A 347 7.83 -24.30 10.33
C TYR A 347 7.23 -24.97 9.09
N ILE A 348 7.66 -26.19 8.75
CA ILE A 348 7.12 -26.92 7.59
C ILE A 348 5.64 -27.26 7.79
N HIS A 349 5.25 -27.61 9.02
CA HIS A 349 3.85 -27.78 9.35
C HIS A 349 3.07 -26.48 9.11
N TYR A 350 3.49 -25.36 9.71
CA TYR A 350 2.89 -24.04 9.48
C TYR A 350 2.86 -23.68 8.00
N TYR A 351 3.95 -23.91 7.26
CA TYR A 351 4.03 -23.60 5.83
C TYR A 351 2.98 -24.36 5.02
N ASN A 352 2.78 -25.63 5.30
CA ASN A 352 1.85 -26.49 4.58
C ASN A 352 0.39 -26.24 4.97
N THR A 353 0.09 -26.05 6.26
CA THR A 353 -1.28 -26.05 6.78
C THR A 353 -1.89 -24.67 7.00
N GLU A 354 -1.06 -23.65 7.25
CA GLU A 354 -1.55 -22.36 7.68
C GLU A 354 -1.06 -21.18 6.83
N ARG A 355 0.15 -21.29 6.25
CA ARG A 355 0.79 -20.16 5.56
C ARG A 355 0.11 -19.84 4.24
N PRO A 356 -0.51 -18.63 4.07
CA PRO A 356 -1.11 -18.25 2.80
C PRO A 356 -0.06 -18.14 1.68
N HIS A 357 -0.23 -18.90 0.60
CA HIS A 357 0.71 -18.90 -0.52
C HIS A 357 0.11 -18.19 -1.75
N LYS A 358 0.83 -17.21 -2.32
CA LYS A 358 0.35 -16.42 -3.47
C LYS A 358 -0.07 -17.29 -4.66
N ARG A 359 0.69 -18.36 -4.97
CA ARG A 359 0.38 -19.29 -6.07
C ARG A 359 -0.93 -20.02 -5.86
N CYS A 360 -1.29 -20.29 -4.61
CA CYS A 360 -2.51 -20.99 -4.21
C CYS A 360 -3.69 -20.04 -3.96
N GLY A 361 -3.67 -18.83 -4.48
CA GLY A 361 -4.73 -17.86 -4.22
C GLY A 361 -4.75 -17.31 -2.78
N TYR A 362 -3.63 -17.41 -2.07
CA TYR A 362 -3.47 -17.05 -0.66
C TYR A 362 -4.20 -17.97 0.33
N ILE A 363 -4.39 -19.22 -0.05
CA ILE A 363 -4.70 -20.30 0.89
C ILE A 363 -3.44 -21.13 1.14
N ALA A 364 -3.47 -22.00 2.15
CA ALA A 364 -2.35 -22.88 2.47
C ALA A 364 -2.18 -23.96 1.40
N PRO A 365 -0.95 -24.48 1.19
CA PRO A 365 -0.69 -25.57 0.25
C PRO A 365 -1.60 -26.79 0.41
N ASP A 366 -1.86 -27.21 1.65
CA ASP A 366 -2.72 -28.38 1.94
C ASP A 366 -4.17 -28.12 1.56
N GLU A 367 -4.71 -26.98 1.92
CA GLU A 367 -6.07 -26.57 1.56
C GLU A 367 -6.24 -26.47 0.04
N PHE A 368 -5.22 -25.96 -0.66
CA PHE A 368 -5.22 -25.86 -2.12
C PHE A 368 -5.28 -27.25 -2.80
N GLU A 369 -4.55 -28.24 -2.27
CA GLU A 369 -4.62 -29.62 -2.75
C GLU A 369 -5.95 -30.29 -2.42
N GLU A 370 -6.47 -30.11 -1.21
CA GLU A 370 -7.78 -30.62 -0.82
C GLU A 370 -8.89 -30.12 -1.74
N ASP A 371 -8.91 -28.83 -2.03
CA ASP A 371 -9.92 -28.23 -2.91
C ASP A 371 -9.83 -28.79 -4.34
N TYR A 372 -8.62 -29.04 -4.83
CA TYR A 372 -8.40 -29.69 -6.11
C TYR A 372 -9.00 -31.11 -6.13
N TYR A 373 -8.75 -31.94 -5.11
CA TYR A 373 -9.29 -33.31 -5.05
C TYR A 373 -10.80 -33.32 -4.83
N LYS A 374 -11.35 -32.40 -4.03
CA LYS A 374 -12.81 -32.23 -3.86
C LYS A 374 -13.47 -31.83 -5.19
N GLY A 375 -12.84 -30.93 -5.96
CA GLY A 375 -13.32 -30.55 -7.28
C GLY A 375 -13.33 -31.69 -8.29
N LYS A 376 -12.29 -32.53 -8.32
CA LYS A 376 -12.26 -33.73 -9.18
C LYS A 376 -13.30 -34.76 -8.79
N ALA A 377 -13.54 -34.97 -7.50
CA ALA A 377 -14.57 -35.90 -7.03
C ALA A 377 -15.98 -35.46 -7.47
N ARG A 378 -16.26 -34.16 -7.56
CA ARG A 378 -17.54 -33.61 -8.06
C ARG A 378 -17.71 -33.72 -9.58
N THR A 379 -16.61 -33.76 -10.34
CA THR A 379 -16.65 -33.85 -11.82
C THR A 379 -16.70 -35.30 -12.30
N SER A 380 -16.47 -36.28 -11.42
CA SER A 380 -16.51 -37.72 -11.71
C SER A 380 -17.79 -38.42 -11.24
N LEU A 381 -18.78 -37.68 -10.75
CA LEU A 381 -20.17 -38.09 -10.47
C LEU A 381 -21.10 -37.48 -11.53
#